data_3de460208089a7ab62fad0fae318883a
#
_entry.id   3de460208089a7ab62fad0fae318883a
#
_cell.length_a   1.000
_cell.length_b   1.000
_cell.length_c   1.000
_cell.angle_alpha   90.00
_cell.angle_beta   90.00
_cell.angle_gamma   90.00
#
_symmetry.space_group_name_H-M   'P 1'
#
loop_
_entity.id
_entity.type
_entity.pdbx_description
1 polymer ?
#
loop_
_entity_poly.entity_id
_entity_poly.type
_entity_poly.pdbx_seq_one_letter_code
_entity_poly.pdbx_strand_id
1 'polypeptide(L)'
;MDPALRTPLSTNDIRPPVGWKEVDPEVEPVPDTNAPFTLAPRRKKSRMSLPVKFFIGSLLFFCIAAGAAAYLFFTGGNSISPQNIDLSVVMPSVIDGGKASNLQILINNRNQANLKLVDLVINYPDGTRDPASPDSSLTHERQSIGAINSGQQMTRTAQAIFYGQEGQQQQVSVQLQYSVEGSNAVFEKDATAAFTVGSSPISISISAPTEAISDQQFGLDVTVQSNALAPIQDVVIQGQYPFGFTVQNSDPVATAGGTLWRLGTMKPGDSKVIHLTGTLDGQDGDARVFYFLAGSDSDQTDTKIPVPFLSVPQTLTVRRAFISGQISIDGQTGKNISVPAGSDVQGVVTWTNNLPDAVSNVQLSLTLKGPTLDTSSVTSPTGFYQSSNSSIVWSKDQEGDLQSVPPGGTGTLPFSFSTLPAGANGTLYSNPAIDLNLTITGTRQGETGVPENVSSAASAQILLSSVMTLQSQALHFTGPFSNTGPMPPVPGQSTSYSIVWTVTNTSNTIANASVSATLPSYVSFVGASAGSGIVYDPKSRTVTWTMGDIKAGAGFTAPSRTANFQVSLLPSSSQSGKAPALTSAASVSGQDRFTQGQVTAKADAPTTQLSNDPGFSAGMGQVTQ
;
A
#
# COMPACT_ATOMS: atom_id res chain seq x y z
N MET A 1 -9.78 33.30 34.19
CA MET A 1 -11.22 33.15 33.92
C MET A 1 -11.29 32.18 32.75
N ASP A 2 -11.66 30.95 32.79
CA ASP A 2 -12.18 30.05 33.77
C ASP A 2 -11.66 28.62 33.44
N PRO A 3 -11.31 27.75 34.36
CA PRO A 3 -10.88 26.38 34.10
C PRO A 3 -12.04 25.41 34.27
N ALA A 4 -11.91 24.24 33.70
CA ALA A 4 -12.67 23.01 33.92
C ALA A 4 -13.39 22.53 32.67
N LEU A 5 -13.06 21.30 32.21
CA LEU A 5 -13.64 20.07 32.76
C LEU A 5 -12.81 18.85 32.34
N ARG A 6 -12.19 18.24 33.31
CA ARG A 6 -11.75 16.86 33.22
C ARG A 6 -12.96 15.97 33.56
N THR A 7 -13.37 15.09 32.66
CA THR A 7 -14.22 13.96 32.99
C THR A 7 -13.38 12.71 33.09
N PRO A 8 -13.49 11.93 34.18
CA PRO A 8 -12.77 10.66 34.32
C PRO A 8 -13.47 9.54 33.54
N LEU A 9 -12.67 8.73 32.88
CA LEU A 9 -13.09 7.47 32.28
C LEU A 9 -13.64 6.52 33.35
N SER A 10 -14.91 6.14 33.24
CA SER A 10 -15.57 5.10 34.01
C SER A 10 -15.02 3.72 33.60
N THR A 11 -14.30 3.11 34.53
CA THR A 11 -14.13 1.66 34.54
C THR A 11 -15.43 1.02 35.02
N ASN A 12 -16.05 0.19 34.17
CA ASN A 12 -16.81 -1.01 34.52
C ASN A 12 -17.81 -1.34 33.43
N ASP A 13 -17.49 -2.35 32.64
CA ASP A 13 -18.49 -3.28 32.09
C ASP A 13 -17.75 -4.50 31.49
N ILE A 14 -17.26 -5.35 32.41
CA ILE A 14 -16.97 -6.75 32.06
C ILE A 14 -18.08 -7.56 32.71
N ARG A 15 -19.08 -7.97 31.94
CA ARG A 15 -20.05 -8.97 32.36
C ARG A 15 -19.41 -10.37 32.23
N PRO A 16 -19.41 -11.18 33.29
CA PRO A 16 -19.02 -12.59 33.20
C PRO A 16 -20.13 -13.42 32.53
N PRO A 17 -19.79 -14.55 31.89
CA PRO A 17 -20.78 -15.40 31.24
C PRO A 17 -21.70 -16.09 32.27
N VAL A 18 -22.97 -16.19 31.93
CA VAL A 18 -24.05 -16.82 32.66
C VAL A 18 -23.72 -18.31 32.88
N GLY A 19 -23.70 -18.77 34.15
CA GLY A 19 -23.67 -20.20 34.42
C GLY A 19 -23.12 -20.66 35.75
N TRP A 20 -22.82 -19.81 36.71
CA TRP A 20 -22.42 -20.27 38.04
C TRP A 20 -23.56 -20.02 39.02
N LYS A 21 -24.13 -21.12 39.58
CA LYS A 21 -25.03 -21.08 40.72
C LYS A 21 -24.18 -20.85 41.97
N GLU A 22 -24.47 -19.78 42.68
CA GLU A 22 -24.00 -19.57 44.04
C GLU A 22 -24.60 -20.68 44.96
N VAL A 23 -23.74 -21.34 45.69
CA VAL A 23 -24.13 -22.22 46.78
C VAL A 23 -23.97 -21.41 48.08
N ASP A 24 -25.10 -21.10 48.70
CA ASP A 24 -25.13 -20.48 50.03
C ASP A 24 -24.50 -21.41 51.07
N PRO A 25 -23.67 -20.91 51.98
CA PRO A 25 -23.20 -21.70 53.09
C PRO A 25 -24.31 -21.85 54.14
N GLU A 26 -24.76 -23.09 54.31
CA GLU A 26 -25.71 -23.51 55.32
C GLU A 26 -25.04 -23.35 56.72
N VAL A 27 -25.65 -22.50 57.56
CA VAL A 27 -25.22 -22.26 58.93
C VAL A 27 -25.73 -23.44 59.79
N GLU A 28 -24.83 -24.24 60.36
CA GLU A 28 -25.16 -25.23 61.35
C GLU A 28 -25.73 -24.57 62.64
N PRO A 29 -26.84 -25.05 63.17
CA PRO A 29 -27.36 -24.57 64.45
C PRO A 29 -26.62 -25.18 65.66
N VAL A 30 -26.30 -24.31 66.58
CA VAL A 30 -25.68 -24.61 67.90
C VAL A 30 -26.60 -25.53 68.72
N PRO A 31 -26.13 -26.61 69.36
CA PRO A 31 -26.98 -27.47 70.15
C PRO A 31 -27.32 -26.82 71.50
N ASP A 32 -28.60 -26.87 71.82
CA ASP A 32 -29.18 -26.41 73.07
C ASP A 32 -28.96 -27.44 74.16
N THR A 33 -28.28 -27.06 75.21
CA THR A 33 -28.01 -27.88 76.43
C THR A 33 -29.13 -27.74 77.45
N ASN A 34 -30.21 -28.57 77.32
CA ASN A 34 -31.08 -28.86 78.46
C ASN A 34 -32.16 -29.90 78.07
N ALA A 35 -31.91 -31.16 78.28
CA ALA A 35 -32.97 -32.18 78.40
C ALA A 35 -32.56 -33.31 79.34
N PRO A 36 -33.46 -33.77 80.16
CA PRO A 36 -33.16 -34.64 81.32
C PRO A 36 -32.95 -36.09 80.93
N PHE A 37 -32.15 -36.77 81.78
CA PHE A 37 -31.85 -38.16 81.71
C PHE A 37 -33.11 -39.05 81.87
N THR A 38 -33.35 -39.97 80.94
CA THR A 38 -34.22 -41.10 81.13
C THR A 38 -33.48 -42.39 80.83
N LEU A 39 -33.63 -43.32 81.76
CA LEU A 39 -33.00 -44.62 81.86
C LEU A 39 -33.34 -45.55 80.66
N ALA A 40 -32.33 -46.24 80.16
CA ALA A 40 -32.42 -47.17 79.04
C ALA A 40 -33.11 -48.49 79.42
N PRO A 41 -33.93 -49.11 78.57
CA PRO A 41 -34.37 -50.48 78.75
C PRO A 41 -33.36 -51.51 78.19
N ARG A 42 -33.22 -52.54 78.86
CA ARG A 42 -32.36 -53.73 78.65
C ARG A 42 -32.52 -54.33 77.24
N ARG A 43 -31.42 -54.41 76.45
CA ARG A 43 -31.32 -55.10 75.15
C ARG A 43 -31.54 -56.64 75.35
N LYS A 44 -32.56 -57.17 74.65
CA LYS A 44 -32.67 -58.63 74.34
C LYS A 44 -31.70 -58.92 73.18
N LYS A 45 -30.82 -59.90 73.33
CA LYS A 45 -29.99 -60.46 72.26
C LYS A 45 -30.89 -61.16 71.24
N SER A 46 -31.09 -60.48 70.08
CA SER A 46 -31.68 -61.10 68.90
C SER A 46 -30.64 -61.98 68.22
N ARG A 47 -30.92 -63.28 68.13
CA ARG A 47 -30.15 -64.22 67.30
C ARG A 47 -30.47 -63.88 65.82
N MET A 48 -29.45 -63.40 65.02
CA MET A 48 -29.56 -63.18 63.61
C MET A 48 -30.11 -64.41 62.89
N SER A 49 -31.15 -64.18 62.05
CA SER A 49 -31.78 -65.22 61.24
C SER A 49 -30.80 -65.72 60.14
N LEU A 50 -30.94 -67.03 59.79
CA LEU A 50 -30.06 -67.68 58.81
C LEU A 50 -29.89 -66.90 57.49
N PRO A 51 -30.93 -66.23 56.87
CA PRO A 51 -30.77 -65.45 55.65
C PRO A 51 -29.90 -64.20 55.81
N VAL A 52 -29.90 -63.60 57.04
CA VAL A 52 -29.06 -62.42 57.30
C VAL A 52 -27.57 -62.79 57.36
N LYS A 53 -27.26 -63.98 57.90
CA LYS A 53 -25.89 -64.49 57.90
C LYS A 53 -25.40 -64.83 56.51
N PHE A 54 -26.29 -65.36 55.65
CA PHE A 54 -25.98 -65.61 54.24
C PHE A 54 -25.75 -64.33 53.47
N PHE A 55 -26.58 -63.29 53.71
CA PHE A 55 -26.43 -61.96 53.08
C PHE A 55 -25.10 -61.28 53.49
N ILE A 56 -24.75 -61.35 54.80
CA ILE A 56 -23.48 -60.80 55.27
C ILE A 56 -22.29 -61.58 54.68
N GLY A 57 -22.40 -62.90 54.58
CA GLY A 57 -21.37 -63.73 53.95
C GLY A 57 -21.18 -63.42 52.45
N SER A 58 -22.30 -63.30 51.76
CA SER A 58 -22.31 -62.91 50.34
C SER A 58 -21.74 -61.50 50.12
N LEU A 59 -22.10 -60.53 50.98
CA LEU A 59 -21.59 -59.15 50.91
C LEU A 59 -20.07 -59.10 51.19
N LEU A 60 -19.63 -59.93 52.22
CA LEU A 60 -18.20 -60.02 52.54
C LEU A 60 -17.39 -60.67 51.40
N PHE A 61 -17.96 -61.71 50.75
CA PHE A 61 -17.37 -62.35 49.60
C PHE A 61 -17.31 -61.35 48.39
N PHE A 62 -18.39 -60.60 48.19
CA PHE A 62 -18.41 -59.54 47.13
C PHE A 62 -17.35 -58.46 47.40
N CYS A 63 -17.22 -58.00 48.66
CA CYS A 63 -16.20 -57.01 49.01
C CYS A 63 -14.77 -57.55 48.83
N ILE A 64 -14.54 -58.84 49.19
CA ILE A 64 -13.24 -59.50 48.98
C ILE A 64 -12.97 -59.67 47.48
N ALA A 65 -13.97 -60.10 46.70
CA ALA A 65 -13.85 -60.28 45.28
C ALA A 65 -13.64 -58.92 44.58
N ALA A 66 -14.40 -57.88 44.99
CA ALA A 66 -14.23 -56.51 44.48
C ALA A 66 -12.87 -55.91 44.90
N GLY A 67 -12.43 -56.15 46.13
CA GLY A 67 -11.10 -55.78 46.62
C GLY A 67 -9.98 -56.47 45.85
N ALA A 68 -10.13 -57.78 45.59
CA ALA A 68 -9.17 -58.53 44.77
C ALA A 68 -9.17 -58.07 43.32
N ALA A 69 -10.36 -57.81 42.76
CA ALA A 69 -10.46 -57.25 41.40
C ALA A 69 -9.86 -55.86 41.34
N ALA A 70 -10.15 -54.98 42.29
CA ALA A 70 -9.53 -53.67 42.41
C ALA A 70 -8.00 -53.75 42.58
N TYR A 71 -7.55 -54.65 43.47
CA TYR A 71 -6.12 -54.93 43.68
C TYR A 71 -5.46 -55.38 42.36
N LEU A 72 -6.05 -56.35 41.63
CA LEU A 72 -5.54 -56.82 40.37
C LEU A 72 -5.64 -55.75 39.27
N PHE A 73 -6.66 -54.89 39.33
CA PHE A 73 -6.80 -53.78 38.39
C PHE A 73 -5.76 -52.67 38.65
N PHE A 74 -5.50 -52.33 39.90
CA PHE A 74 -4.53 -51.29 40.26
C PHE A 74 -3.08 -51.80 40.40
N THR A 75 -2.86 -53.07 40.72
CA THR A 75 -1.53 -53.69 40.85
C THR A 75 -1.19 -54.68 39.74
N GLY A 76 -2.20 -55.09 38.95
CA GLY A 76 -2.03 -55.93 37.77
C GLY A 76 -1.16 -55.21 36.77
N GLY A 77 0.09 -55.53 36.76
CA GLY A 77 1.16 -54.87 36.05
C GLY A 77 1.08 -54.92 34.52
N ASN A 78 0.12 -54.22 33.95
CA ASN A 78 0.10 -54.02 32.52
C ASN A 78 -0.27 -52.57 32.14
N SER A 79 0.12 -51.60 32.96
CA SER A 79 0.00 -50.18 32.56
C SER A 79 1.16 -49.81 31.62
N ILE A 80 1.01 -50.20 30.37
CA ILE A 80 1.79 -49.64 29.30
C ILE A 80 1.34 -48.19 29.21
N SER A 81 2.21 -47.29 29.60
CA SER A 81 1.91 -45.85 29.63
C SER A 81 2.95 -45.07 28.81
N PRO A 82 2.53 -44.12 28.02
CA PRO A 82 3.45 -43.15 27.41
C PRO A 82 4.29 -42.39 28.44
N GLN A 83 3.85 -42.36 29.72
CA GLN A 83 4.59 -41.74 30.81
C GLN A 83 5.83 -42.55 31.22
N ASN A 84 5.86 -43.87 30.91
CA ASN A 84 7.01 -44.74 31.14
C ASN A 84 8.02 -44.71 29.97
N ILE A 85 7.86 -43.79 29.03
CA ILE A 85 8.85 -43.52 28.00
C ILE A 85 9.45 -42.14 28.27
N ASP A 86 10.76 -42.13 28.55
CA ASP A 86 11.50 -40.89 28.61
C ASP A 86 11.97 -40.55 27.19
N LEU A 87 11.47 -39.47 26.68
CA LEU A 87 11.92 -38.88 25.42
C LEU A 87 12.46 -37.48 25.74
N SER A 88 13.69 -37.23 25.38
CA SER A 88 14.31 -35.91 25.55
C SER A 88 15.17 -35.55 24.34
N VAL A 89 15.21 -34.26 24.05
CA VAL A 89 16.03 -33.70 22.98
C VAL A 89 17.07 -32.80 23.62
N VAL A 90 18.32 -33.07 23.31
CA VAL A 90 19.47 -32.30 23.80
C VAL A 90 20.12 -31.61 22.59
N MET A 91 20.16 -30.30 22.64
CA MET A 91 20.81 -29.47 21.65
C MET A 91 21.38 -28.20 22.33
N PRO A 92 22.29 -27.46 21.68
CA PRO A 92 22.77 -26.19 22.22
C PRO A 92 21.60 -25.23 22.45
N SER A 93 21.60 -24.53 23.59
CA SER A 93 20.57 -23.51 23.91
C SER A 93 20.72 -22.23 23.10
N VAL A 94 21.91 -22.00 22.52
CA VAL A 94 22.22 -20.89 21.60
C VAL A 94 22.84 -21.49 20.35
N ILE A 95 22.32 -21.14 19.19
CA ILE A 95 22.77 -21.67 17.90
C ILE A 95 23.11 -20.51 16.97
N ASP A 96 24.28 -20.57 16.35
CA ASP A 96 24.65 -19.63 15.29
C ASP A 96 23.84 -19.92 14.03
N GLY A 97 23.12 -18.90 13.52
CA GLY A 97 22.35 -19.02 12.28
C GLY A 97 23.24 -19.39 11.10
N GLY A 98 22.76 -20.30 10.25
CA GLY A 98 23.49 -20.76 9.07
C GLY A 98 24.63 -21.75 9.34
N LYS A 99 24.79 -22.23 10.59
CA LYS A 99 25.71 -23.33 10.93
C LYS A 99 24.95 -24.62 11.21
N ALA A 100 25.55 -25.75 10.81
CA ALA A 100 25.00 -27.06 11.14
C ALA A 100 25.06 -27.30 12.66
N SER A 101 23.94 -27.64 13.24
CA SER A 101 23.78 -27.96 14.67
C SER A 101 23.37 -29.40 14.85
N ASN A 102 23.91 -30.05 15.89
CA ASN A 102 23.61 -31.43 16.23
C ASN A 102 22.49 -31.50 17.26
N LEU A 103 21.53 -32.36 17.00
CA LEU A 103 20.47 -32.74 17.93
C LEU A 103 20.72 -34.17 18.41
N GLN A 104 20.67 -34.41 19.72
CA GLN A 104 20.71 -35.73 20.29
C GLN A 104 19.36 -36.05 20.92
N ILE A 105 18.73 -37.10 20.44
CA ILE A 105 17.43 -37.58 20.93
C ILE A 105 17.67 -38.82 21.76
N LEU A 106 17.36 -38.72 23.07
CA LEU A 106 17.49 -39.81 24.01
C LEU A 106 16.11 -40.43 24.21
N ILE A 107 16.04 -41.73 24.04
CA ILE A 107 14.82 -42.54 24.19
C ILE A 107 15.11 -43.62 25.24
N ASN A 108 14.28 -43.70 26.27
CA ASN A 108 14.40 -44.73 27.29
C ASN A 108 13.04 -45.39 27.52
N ASN A 109 12.93 -46.67 27.20
CA ASN A 109 11.73 -47.45 27.41
C ASN A 109 11.71 -48.07 28.83
N ARG A 110 11.05 -47.42 29.78
CA ARG A 110 10.84 -47.92 31.13
C ARG A 110 9.60 -48.82 31.28
N ASN A 111 8.86 -49.06 30.19
CA ASN A 111 7.78 -50.03 30.19
C ASN A 111 8.35 -51.45 30.32
N GLN A 112 7.57 -52.34 30.88
CA GLN A 112 7.91 -53.77 30.97
C GLN A 112 7.67 -54.55 29.66
N ALA A 113 7.17 -53.86 28.62
CA ALA A 113 6.91 -54.41 27.31
C ALA A 113 7.85 -53.80 26.25
N ASN A 114 8.14 -54.58 25.21
CA ASN A 114 8.91 -54.11 24.06
C ASN A 114 8.06 -53.17 23.18
N LEU A 115 8.67 -52.11 22.70
CA LEU A 115 8.09 -51.25 21.69
C LEU A 115 8.43 -51.81 20.30
N LYS A 116 7.47 -51.79 19.38
CA LYS A 116 7.61 -52.25 17.99
C LYS A 116 7.18 -51.14 17.05
N LEU A 117 7.66 -51.22 15.81
CA LEU A 117 7.36 -50.21 14.76
C LEU A 117 7.61 -48.79 15.27
N VAL A 118 8.76 -48.61 15.90
CA VAL A 118 9.11 -47.32 16.46
C VAL A 118 9.66 -46.45 15.38
N ASP A 119 8.95 -45.33 15.14
CA ASP A 119 9.37 -44.26 14.22
C ASP A 119 9.57 -42.97 15.03
N LEU A 120 10.63 -42.26 14.70
CA LEU A 120 10.94 -40.95 15.23
C LEU A 120 10.63 -39.91 14.18
N VAL A 121 9.74 -38.98 14.45
CA VAL A 121 9.41 -37.85 13.60
C VAL A 121 9.95 -36.58 14.23
N ILE A 122 10.81 -35.88 13.53
CA ILE A 122 11.40 -34.62 13.97
C ILE A 122 10.78 -33.52 13.11
N ASN A 123 10.15 -32.53 13.74
CA ASN A 123 9.61 -31.35 13.06
C ASN A 123 10.49 -30.15 13.40
N TYR A 124 10.94 -29.50 12.36
CA TYR A 124 11.85 -28.38 12.43
C TYR A 124 11.11 -27.04 12.21
N PRO A 125 11.58 -25.95 12.79
CA PRO A 125 11.03 -24.62 12.49
C PRO A 125 11.21 -24.24 11.04
N ASP A 126 10.37 -23.31 10.57
CA ASP A 126 10.41 -22.82 9.21
C ASP A 126 11.78 -22.24 8.83
N GLY A 127 12.19 -22.48 7.59
CA GLY A 127 13.49 -22.03 7.08
C GLY A 127 14.66 -22.93 7.40
N THR A 128 14.47 -24.03 8.18
CA THR A 128 15.52 -25.01 8.43
C THR A 128 15.98 -25.69 7.14
N ARG A 129 17.29 -25.95 7.01
CA ARG A 129 17.91 -26.61 5.85
C ARG A 129 18.64 -27.88 6.26
N ASP A 130 18.71 -28.80 5.29
CA ASP A 130 19.47 -30.05 5.44
C ASP A 130 20.98 -29.76 5.27
N PRO A 131 21.86 -30.10 6.24
CA PRO A 131 23.29 -29.92 6.09
C PRO A 131 23.92 -30.72 4.93
N ALA A 132 23.32 -31.86 4.56
CA ALA A 132 23.78 -32.67 3.44
C ALA A 132 23.35 -32.09 2.08
N SER A 133 22.28 -31.31 2.06
CA SER A 133 21.71 -30.66 0.87
C SER A 133 21.18 -29.27 1.27
N PRO A 134 22.05 -28.26 1.45
CA PRO A 134 21.63 -26.94 1.97
C PRO A 134 20.61 -26.21 1.11
N ASP A 135 20.42 -26.65 -0.14
CA ASP A 135 19.40 -26.14 -1.07
C ASP A 135 17.99 -26.67 -0.74
N SER A 136 17.92 -27.76 0.05
CA SER A 136 16.65 -28.41 0.40
C SER A 136 16.10 -27.91 1.71
N SER A 137 14.81 -27.55 1.72
CA SER A 137 14.09 -27.23 2.95
C SER A 137 13.91 -28.49 3.79
N LEU A 138 14.19 -28.37 5.09
CA LEU A 138 14.05 -29.45 6.06
C LEU A 138 12.94 -29.07 7.04
N THR A 139 11.68 -29.43 6.71
CA THR A 139 10.52 -29.16 7.57
C THR A 139 10.24 -30.31 8.52
N HIS A 140 10.50 -31.53 8.08
CA HIS A 140 10.35 -32.74 8.91
C HIS A 140 11.30 -33.83 8.44
N GLU A 141 11.68 -34.69 9.38
CA GLU A 141 12.50 -35.87 9.13
C GLU A 141 11.88 -37.07 9.84
N ARG A 142 11.83 -38.24 9.18
CA ARG A 142 11.35 -39.49 9.77
C ARG A 142 12.48 -40.51 9.79
N GLN A 143 12.81 -41.01 10.98
CA GLN A 143 13.79 -42.07 11.19
C GLN A 143 13.10 -43.31 11.72
N SER A 144 13.14 -44.43 11.00
CA SER A 144 12.64 -45.69 11.52
C SER A 144 13.67 -46.33 12.45
N ILE A 145 13.25 -46.61 13.68
CA ILE A 145 14.10 -47.18 14.75
C ILE A 145 13.96 -48.69 14.81
N GLY A 146 12.76 -49.20 14.50
CA GLY A 146 12.41 -50.63 14.57
C GLY A 146 11.85 -51.04 15.93
N ALA A 147 12.59 -51.72 16.77
CA ALA A 147 12.14 -52.13 18.11
C ALA A 147 13.02 -51.57 19.20
N ILE A 148 12.41 -51.25 20.37
CA ILE A 148 13.13 -50.86 21.60
C ILE A 148 12.68 -51.80 22.71
N ASN A 149 13.60 -52.60 23.24
CA ASN A 149 13.30 -53.57 24.29
C ASN A 149 12.95 -52.88 25.63
N SER A 150 12.25 -53.61 26.50
CA SER A 150 12.00 -53.17 27.86
C SER A 150 13.31 -52.82 28.58
N GLY A 151 13.37 -51.64 29.23
CA GLY A 151 14.56 -51.13 29.92
C GLY A 151 15.70 -50.62 28.97
N GLN A 152 15.52 -50.69 27.69
CA GLN A 152 16.55 -50.25 26.73
C GLN A 152 16.57 -48.73 26.59
N GLN A 153 17.79 -48.19 26.67
CA GLN A 153 18.08 -46.81 26.33
C GLN A 153 18.75 -46.72 24.96
N MET A 154 18.35 -45.73 24.16
CA MET A 154 18.89 -45.49 22.83
C MET A 154 19.08 -44.01 22.57
N THR A 155 20.10 -43.68 21.81
CA THR A 155 20.37 -42.31 21.34
C THR A 155 20.31 -42.27 19.81
N ARG A 156 19.62 -41.28 19.29
CA ARG A 156 19.63 -40.92 17.84
C ARG A 156 20.16 -39.52 17.70
N THR A 157 20.78 -39.28 16.56
CA THR A 157 21.31 -37.95 16.21
C THR A 157 20.68 -37.47 14.93
N ALA A 158 20.40 -36.18 14.85
CA ALA A 158 20.01 -35.48 13.65
C ALA A 158 20.86 -34.20 13.52
N GLN A 159 20.98 -33.69 12.33
CA GLN A 159 21.69 -32.45 12.04
C GLN A 159 20.81 -31.53 11.22
N ALA A 160 20.81 -30.24 11.56
CA ALA A 160 20.05 -29.24 10.83
C ALA A 160 20.77 -27.89 10.84
N ILE A 161 20.54 -27.09 9.80
CA ILE A 161 20.97 -25.69 9.72
C ILE A 161 19.75 -24.82 10.01
N PHE A 162 19.81 -24.07 11.10
CA PHE A 162 18.74 -23.17 11.51
C PHE A 162 19.02 -21.75 11.06
N TYR A 163 17.95 -21.04 10.68
CA TYR A 163 17.98 -19.62 10.35
C TYR A 163 16.96 -18.86 11.19
N GLY A 164 17.25 -17.59 11.49
CA GLY A 164 16.39 -16.72 12.26
C GLY A 164 17.07 -15.42 12.61
N GLN A 165 16.34 -14.52 13.23
CA GLN A 165 16.92 -13.26 13.74
C GLN A 165 17.69 -13.53 15.05
N GLU A 166 18.76 -12.76 15.26
CA GLU A 166 19.50 -12.80 16.53
C GLU A 166 18.56 -12.53 17.72
N GLY A 167 18.63 -13.37 18.73
CA GLY A 167 17.74 -13.32 19.90
C GLY A 167 16.38 -14.00 19.68
N GLN A 168 16.04 -14.47 18.49
CA GLN A 168 14.79 -15.17 18.22
C GLN A 168 14.79 -16.54 18.92
N GLN A 169 13.72 -16.82 19.66
CA GLN A 169 13.49 -18.14 20.23
C GLN A 169 12.74 -19.02 19.22
N GLN A 170 13.25 -20.21 19.02
CA GLN A 170 12.69 -21.26 18.17
C GLN A 170 12.66 -22.58 18.93
N GLN A 171 11.93 -23.57 18.40
CA GLN A 171 11.87 -24.90 19.00
C GLN A 171 11.83 -25.99 17.94
N VAL A 172 12.46 -27.11 18.24
CA VAL A 172 12.31 -28.36 17.51
C VAL A 172 11.37 -29.26 18.31
N SER A 173 10.40 -29.87 17.64
CA SER A 173 9.53 -30.88 18.26
C SER A 173 9.85 -32.27 17.72
N VAL A 174 9.89 -33.22 18.62
CA VAL A 174 10.20 -34.62 18.32
C VAL A 174 9.06 -35.47 18.81
N GLN A 175 8.51 -36.31 17.94
CA GLN A 175 7.43 -37.24 18.23
C GLN A 175 7.92 -38.66 18.02
N LEU A 176 7.79 -39.49 19.03
CA LEU A 176 8.04 -40.93 18.96
C LEU A 176 6.71 -41.64 18.76
N GLN A 177 6.53 -42.26 17.59
CA GLN A 177 5.37 -43.10 17.25
C GLN A 177 5.77 -44.57 17.45
N TYR A 178 4.97 -45.34 18.16
CA TYR A 178 5.28 -46.73 18.46
C TYR A 178 4.03 -47.56 18.67
N SER A 179 4.12 -48.86 18.46
CA SER A 179 3.18 -49.85 18.96
C SER A 179 3.84 -50.71 20.02
N VAL A 180 3.02 -51.38 20.82
CA VAL A 180 3.50 -52.22 21.92
C VAL A 180 3.25 -53.68 21.56
N GLU A 181 4.13 -54.56 22.02
CA GLU A 181 3.99 -56.00 21.80
C GLU A 181 2.64 -56.51 22.33
N GLY A 182 1.85 -57.17 21.46
CA GLY A 182 0.50 -57.61 21.76
C GLY A 182 -0.64 -56.61 21.52
N SER A 183 -0.34 -55.39 21.01
CA SER A 183 -1.33 -54.37 20.63
C SER A 183 -1.09 -53.87 19.23
N ASN A 184 -2.19 -53.58 18.49
CA ASN A 184 -2.15 -52.90 17.20
C ASN A 184 -2.38 -51.38 17.31
N ALA A 185 -2.52 -50.87 18.53
CA ALA A 185 -2.67 -49.42 18.75
C ALA A 185 -1.32 -48.71 18.56
N VAL A 186 -1.35 -47.57 17.91
CA VAL A 186 -0.21 -46.64 17.77
C VAL A 186 -0.30 -45.63 18.91
N PHE A 187 0.78 -45.49 19.64
CA PHE A 187 0.95 -44.53 20.72
C PHE A 187 1.96 -43.47 20.29
N GLU A 188 1.85 -42.31 20.89
CA GLU A 188 2.72 -41.17 20.61
C GLU A 188 3.29 -40.59 21.88
N LYS A 189 4.53 -40.12 21.80
CA LYS A 189 5.22 -39.39 22.87
C LYS A 189 5.97 -38.23 22.27
N ASP A 190 5.70 -37.05 22.79
CA ASP A 190 6.31 -35.79 22.31
C ASP A 190 7.38 -35.30 23.26
N ALA A 191 8.37 -34.62 22.70
CA ALA A 191 9.37 -33.85 23.40
C ALA A 191 9.74 -32.61 22.56
N THR A 192 10.08 -31.53 23.22
CA THR A 192 10.49 -30.28 22.54
C THR A 192 11.82 -29.81 23.12
N ALA A 193 12.62 -29.16 22.25
CA ALA A 193 13.82 -28.43 22.67
C ALA A 193 13.76 -27.02 22.11
N ALA A 194 13.81 -26.05 23.00
CA ALA A 194 13.87 -24.64 22.64
C ALA A 194 15.33 -24.18 22.55
N PHE A 195 15.61 -23.29 21.61
CA PHE A 195 16.91 -22.66 21.43
C PHE A 195 16.76 -21.20 21.02
N THR A 196 17.82 -20.41 21.19
CA THR A 196 17.88 -19.03 20.74
C THR A 196 18.88 -18.91 19.60
N VAL A 197 18.54 -18.16 18.55
CA VAL A 197 19.49 -17.82 17.48
C VAL A 197 20.48 -16.81 18.02
N GLY A 198 21.76 -17.15 18.07
CA GLY A 198 22.81 -16.34 18.69
C GLY A 198 23.49 -15.36 17.74
N SER A 199 23.43 -15.62 16.43
CA SER A 199 24.00 -14.74 15.42
C SER A 199 23.29 -14.90 14.09
N SER A 200 23.23 -13.81 13.29
CA SER A 200 22.71 -13.88 11.93
C SER A 200 23.77 -14.41 10.96
N PRO A 201 23.37 -15.24 9.98
CA PRO A 201 24.29 -15.69 8.92
C PRO A 201 24.66 -14.57 7.94
N ILE A 202 23.94 -13.45 7.97
CA ILE A 202 24.16 -12.26 7.15
C ILE A 202 24.30 -11.05 8.06
N SER A 203 25.23 -10.17 7.73
CA SER A 203 25.32 -8.82 8.30
C SER A 203 24.94 -7.78 7.25
N ILE A 204 24.30 -6.72 7.72
CA ILE A 204 23.98 -5.52 6.93
C ILE A 204 24.69 -4.35 7.59
N SER A 205 25.44 -3.58 6.81
CA SER A 205 25.97 -2.28 7.20
C SER A 205 25.40 -1.22 6.26
N ILE A 206 24.95 -0.10 6.83
CA ILE A 206 24.34 0.98 6.08
C ILE A 206 25.22 2.21 6.19
N SER A 207 25.70 2.70 5.04
CA SER A 207 26.38 3.98 4.92
C SER A 207 25.37 5.00 4.42
N ALA A 208 24.97 5.94 5.27
CA ALA A 208 23.98 6.94 5.00
C ALA A 208 24.36 8.24 5.70
N PRO A 209 23.90 9.41 5.21
CA PRO A 209 24.02 10.64 5.98
C PRO A 209 23.20 10.51 7.27
N THR A 210 23.61 11.19 8.33
CA THR A 210 22.84 11.27 9.58
C THR A 210 21.66 12.22 9.49
N GLU A 211 21.73 13.14 8.55
CA GLU A 211 20.73 14.18 8.29
C GLU A 211 20.42 14.25 6.80
N ALA A 212 19.15 14.47 6.46
CA ALA A 212 18.69 14.68 5.10
C ALA A 212 17.94 16.02 5.01
N ILE A 213 18.26 16.81 4.00
CA ILE A 213 17.52 18.04 3.74
C ILE A 213 16.18 17.65 3.07
N SER A 214 15.06 18.18 3.60
CA SER A 214 13.73 17.90 3.04
C SER A 214 13.70 18.18 1.54
N ASP A 215 13.13 17.23 0.78
CA ASP A 215 13.03 17.24 -0.70
C ASP A 215 14.35 17.23 -1.49
N GLN A 216 15.50 17.20 -0.83
CA GLN A 216 16.78 17.06 -1.51
C GLN A 216 17.15 15.58 -1.68
N GLN A 217 17.74 15.26 -2.84
CA GLN A 217 18.24 13.92 -3.13
C GLN A 217 19.44 13.57 -2.25
N PHE A 218 19.43 12.36 -1.68
CA PHE A 218 20.57 11.77 -0.97
C PHE A 218 20.73 10.30 -1.32
N GLY A 219 21.88 9.72 -0.98
CA GLY A 219 22.21 8.32 -1.23
C GLY A 219 22.31 7.51 0.06
N LEU A 220 22.04 6.22 -0.05
CA LEU A 220 22.20 5.19 0.98
C LEU A 220 22.93 4.01 0.33
N ASP A 221 24.00 3.53 0.94
CA ASP A 221 24.69 2.31 0.52
C ASP A 221 24.43 1.21 1.54
N VAL A 222 23.76 0.15 1.10
CA VAL A 222 23.44 -1.00 1.93
C VAL A 222 24.36 -2.14 1.55
N THR A 223 25.37 -2.40 2.38
CA THR A 223 26.33 -3.49 2.18
C THR A 223 25.83 -4.73 2.91
N VAL A 224 25.67 -5.82 2.17
CA VAL A 224 25.20 -7.13 2.65
C VAL A 224 26.36 -8.11 2.57
N GLN A 225 26.76 -8.72 3.69
CA GLN A 225 27.86 -9.65 3.78
C GLN A 225 27.42 -10.99 4.37
N SER A 226 27.87 -12.10 3.75
CA SER A 226 27.67 -13.44 4.26
C SER A 226 28.70 -13.79 5.34
N ASN A 227 28.23 -14.10 6.55
CA ASN A 227 29.00 -14.60 7.69
C ASN A 227 28.87 -16.13 7.86
N ALA A 228 28.09 -16.79 7.00
CA ALA A 228 27.87 -18.22 7.07
C ALA A 228 29.13 -19.01 6.68
N LEU A 229 29.21 -20.25 7.13
CA LEU A 229 30.27 -21.18 6.75
C LEU A 229 29.94 -22.01 5.50
N ALA A 230 28.70 -21.98 5.06
CA ALA A 230 28.18 -22.61 3.85
C ALA A 230 27.43 -21.59 2.98
N PRO A 231 27.28 -21.83 1.67
CA PRO A 231 26.50 -20.96 0.80
C PRO A 231 25.07 -20.81 1.30
N ILE A 232 24.54 -19.57 1.32
CA ILE A 232 23.14 -19.25 1.62
C ILE A 232 22.42 -19.07 0.30
N GLN A 233 21.36 -19.84 0.10
CA GLN A 233 20.55 -19.78 -1.12
C GLN A 233 19.44 -18.73 -1.02
N ASP A 234 19.04 -18.21 -2.18
CA ASP A 234 17.88 -17.32 -2.35
C ASP A 234 17.86 -16.14 -1.38
N VAL A 235 19.03 -15.52 -1.18
CA VAL A 235 19.15 -14.35 -0.30
C VAL A 235 18.38 -13.19 -0.90
N VAL A 236 17.52 -12.58 -0.08
CA VAL A 236 16.74 -11.40 -0.42
C VAL A 236 16.94 -10.31 0.61
N ILE A 237 16.89 -9.07 0.14
CA ILE A 237 16.90 -7.87 0.98
C ILE A 237 15.61 -7.11 0.71
N GLN A 238 14.94 -6.67 1.78
CA GLN A 238 13.76 -5.84 1.71
C GLN A 238 13.99 -4.52 2.43
N GLY A 239 13.77 -3.40 1.72
CA GLY A 239 13.72 -2.07 2.31
C GLY A 239 12.31 -1.73 2.76
N GLN A 240 12.15 -1.27 4.00
CA GLN A 240 10.93 -0.67 4.52
C GLN A 240 11.22 0.81 4.77
N TYR A 241 10.55 1.66 4.01
CA TYR A 241 10.84 3.08 3.98
C TYR A 241 9.88 3.88 4.86
N PRO A 242 10.37 4.95 5.50
CA PRO A 242 9.51 5.84 6.27
C PRO A 242 8.57 6.64 5.35
N PHE A 243 7.50 7.15 5.94
CA PHE A 243 6.61 8.09 5.26
C PHE A 243 7.38 9.32 4.74
N GLY A 244 7.08 9.74 3.53
CA GLY A 244 7.75 10.85 2.86
C GLY A 244 8.99 10.47 2.05
N PHE A 245 9.47 9.22 2.12
CA PHE A 245 10.58 8.79 1.28
C PHE A 245 10.10 8.33 -0.09
N THR A 246 10.75 8.86 -1.12
CA THR A 246 10.52 8.47 -2.52
C THR A 246 11.82 7.97 -3.13
N VAL A 247 11.83 6.72 -3.56
CA VAL A 247 12.96 6.11 -4.28
C VAL A 247 13.04 6.73 -5.67
N GLN A 248 14.22 7.21 -6.04
CA GLN A 248 14.49 7.73 -7.39
C GLN A 248 15.25 6.72 -8.24
N ASN A 249 16.24 6.05 -7.65
CA ASN A 249 17.03 5.04 -8.34
C ASN A 249 17.59 4.00 -7.36
N SER A 250 17.81 2.77 -7.83
CA SER A 250 18.57 1.76 -7.11
C SER A 250 19.45 0.95 -8.06
N ASP A 251 20.68 0.61 -7.61
CA ASP A 251 21.61 -0.26 -8.29
C ASP A 251 22.12 -1.34 -7.31
N PRO A 252 21.82 -2.63 -7.55
CA PRO A 252 20.98 -3.19 -8.60
C PRO A 252 19.53 -2.74 -8.52
N VAL A 253 18.81 -2.78 -9.64
CA VAL A 253 17.39 -2.43 -9.70
C VAL A 253 16.59 -3.40 -8.85
N ALA A 254 15.66 -2.88 -8.04
CA ALA A 254 14.77 -3.71 -7.21
C ALA A 254 13.86 -4.58 -8.08
N THR A 255 13.66 -5.84 -7.69
CA THR A 255 12.92 -6.85 -8.45
C THR A 255 11.40 -6.76 -8.25
N ALA A 256 10.92 -6.19 -7.13
CA ALA A 256 9.49 -6.04 -6.86
C ALA A 256 9.21 -4.76 -6.06
N GLY A 257 8.23 -3.98 -6.51
CA GLY A 257 7.71 -2.80 -5.78
C GLY A 257 8.72 -1.73 -5.38
N GLY A 258 9.92 -1.71 -5.97
CA GLY A 258 10.99 -0.78 -5.61
C GLY A 258 11.64 -1.04 -4.23
N THR A 259 11.30 -2.13 -3.57
CA THR A 259 11.69 -2.39 -2.17
C THR A 259 12.36 -3.74 -1.94
N LEU A 260 12.37 -4.65 -2.91
CA LEU A 260 12.92 -6.00 -2.77
C LEU A 260 14.06 -6.24 -3.75
N TRP A 261 15.21 -6.72 -3.25
CA TRP A 261 16.37 -7.11 -4.05
C TRP A 261 16.67 -8.58 -3.86
N ARG A 262 16.68 -9.35 -4.94
CA ARG A 262 17.08 -10.76 -4.94
C ARG A 262 18.55 -10.88 -5.23
N LEU A 263 19.33 -11.19 -4.21
CA LEU A 263 20.78 -11.32 -4.33
C LEU A 263 21.21 -12.73 -4.80
N GLY A 264 20.27 -13.70 -4.78
CA GLY A 264 20.56 -15.09 -5.13
C GLY A 264 21.47 -15.77 -4.12
N THR A 265 22.31 -16.70 -4.57
CA THR A 265 23.25 -17.42 -3.68
C THR A 265 24.39 -16.52 -3.24
N MET A 266 24.65 -16.49 -1.92
CA MET A 266 25.81 -15.84 -1.33
C MET A 266 26.73 -16.91 -0.71
N LYS A 267 27.99 -16.96 -1.17
CA LYS A 267 29.02 -17.84 -0.62
C LYS A 267 29.58 -17.27 0.68
N PRO A 268 30.27 -18.09 1.49
CA PRO A 268 30.99 -17.59 2.67
C PRO A 268 31.90 -16.42 2.32
N GLY A 269 31.74 -15.30 3.01
CA GLY A 269 32.54 -14.08 2.80
C GLY A 269 32.12 -13.19 1.63
N ASP A 270 31.11 -13.58 0.81
CA ASP A 270 30.59 -12.73 -0.26
C ASP A 270 30.01 -11.43 0.31
N SER A 271 30.28 -10.34 -0.40
CA SER A 271 29.74 -9.01 -0.10
C SER A 271 29.08 -8.42 -1.34
N LYS A 272 27.88 -7.85 -1.17
CA LYS A 272 27.13 -7.14 -2.22
C LYS A 272 26.65 -5.80 -1.69
N VAL A 273 26.66 -4.77 -2.54
CA VAL A 273 26.23 -3.43 -2.19
C VAL A 273 24.99 -3.08 -3.01
N ILE A 274 24.02 -2.48 -2.35
CA ILE A 274 22.84 -1.88 -2.97
C ILE A 274 22.98 -0.38 -2.80
N HIS A 275 23.14 0.33 -3.91
CA HIS A 275 23.12 1.79 -3.95
C HIS A 275 21.70 2.27 -4.14
N LEU A 276 21.18 3.03 -3.20
CA LEU A 276 19.83 3.57 -3.22
C LEU A 276 19.88 5.10 -3.19
N THR A 277 19.16 5.76 -4.09
CA THR A 277 19.01 7.21 -4.06
C THR A 277 17.54 7.59 -4.00
N GLY A 278 17.24 8.64 -3.26
CA GLY A 278 15.86 9.11 -3.10
C GLY A 278 15.77 10.48 -2.45
N THR A 279 14.56 10.97 -2.26
CA THR A 279 14.23 12.20 -1.54
C THR A 279 13.38 11.86 -0.33
N LEU A 280 13.54 12.63 0.75
CA LEU A 280 12.78 12.47 1.99
C LEU A 280 12.06 13.79 2.30
N ASP A 281 10.73 13.74 2.37
CA ASP A 281 9.90 14.87 2.77
C ASP A 281 9.57 14.77 4.27
N GLY A 282 9.66 15.90 4.99
CA GLY A 282 9.36 15.96 6.42
C GLY A 282 9.63 17.32 7.02
N GLN A 283 9.26 17.46 8.31
CA GLN A 283 9.50 18.67 9.06
C GLN A 283 10.91 18.67 9.66
N ASP A 284 11.44 19.87 9.92
CA ASP A 284 12.74 20.02 10.59
C ASP A 284 12.75 19.34 11.96
N GLY A 285 13.73 18.48 12.19
CA GLY A 285 13.87 17.68 13.40
C GLY A 285 13.12 16.34 13.40
N ASP A 286 12.34 16.03 12.36
CA ASP A 286 11.69 14.72 12.25
C ASP A 286 12.72 13.58 12.14
N ALA A 287 12.65 12.61 13.03
CA ALA A 287 13.43 11.38 12.90
C ALA A 287 12.69 10.38 12.01
N ARG A 288 13.35 9.93 10.96
CA ARG A 288 12.82 8.97 9.99
C ARG A 288 13.66 7.70 10.01
N VAL A 289 13.00 6.56 10.20
CA VAL A 289 13.69 5.27 10.34
C VAL A 289 13.43 4.41 9.10
N PHE A 290 14.52 4.00 8.47
CA PHE A 290 14.55 3.00 7.42
C PHE A 290 14.84 1.66 8.06
N TYR A 291 14.20 0.59 7.62
CA TYR A 291 14.54 -0.76 8.01
C TYR A 291 14.98 -1.55 6.79
N PHE A 292 16.09 -2.26 6.91
CA PHE A 292 16.55 -3.20 5.90
C PHE A 292 16.55 -4.60 6.50
N LEU A 293 15.75 -5.47 5.91
CA LEU A 293 15.58 -6.84 6.32
C LEU A 293 16.35 -7.75 5.36
N ALA A 294 17.11 -8.71 5.89
CA ALA A 294 17.70 -9.79 5.12
C ALA A 294 17.00 -11.10 5.44
N GLY A 295 16.88 -11.98 4.46
CA GLY A 295 16.33 -13.31 4.64
C GLY A 295 16.52 -14.19 3.41
N SER A 296 15.81 -15.31 3.37
CA SER A 296 15.72 -16.16 2.18
C SER A 296 14.28 -16.31 1.70
N ASP A 297 14.13 -16.41 0.37
CA ASP A 297 12.85 -16.60 -0.30
C ASP A 297 13.03 -17.53 -1.50
N SER A 298 12.69 -18.82 -1.31
CA SER A 298 12.77 -19.85 -2.35
C SER A 298 11.64 -19.78 -3.38
N ASP A 299 10.49 -19.20 -3.02
CA ASP A 299 9.29 -19.23 -3.84
C ASP A 299 9.26 -18.18 -4.96
N GLN A 300 10.11 -17.19 -4.91
CA GLN A 300 10.28 -16.11 -5.90
C GLN A 300 8.98 -15.36 -6.30
N THR A 301 7.85 -15.71 -5.75
CA THR A 301 6.53 -15.13 -6.05
C THR A 301 6.08 -14.10 -5.02
N ASP A 302 6.64 -14.15 -3.81
CA ASP A 302 6.27 -13.30 -2.70
C ASP A 302 6.98 -11.94 -2.72
N THR A 303 6.26 -10.93 -2.29
CA THR A 303 6.79 -9.57 -2.04
C THR A 303 7.31 -9.41 -0.61
N LYS A 304 7.33 -10.49 0.18
CA LYS A 304 7.76 -10.52 1.58
C LYS A 304 8.85 -11.55 1.78
N ILE A 305 9.65 -11.36 2.83
CA ILE A 305 10.66 -12.33 3.24
C ILE A 305 9.99 -13.37 4.16
N PRO A 306 9.84 -14.63 3.74
CA PRO A 306 9.22 -15.67 4.57
C PRO A 306 10.10 -16.08 5.74
N VAL A 307 11.44 -16.08 5.57
CA VAL A 307 12.41 -16.45 6.62
C VAL A 307 13.37 -15.29 6.86
N PRO A 308 13.07 -14.39 7.82
CA PRO A 308 13.95 -13.28 8.14
C PRO A 308 15.17 -13.74 8.94
N PHE A 309 16.35 -13.23 8.57
CA PHE A 309 17.63 -13.46 9.28
C PHE A 309 18.03 -12.29 10.16
N LEU A 310 17.73 -11.07 9.69
CA LEU A 310 18.20 -9.83 10.30
C LEU A 310 17.30 -8.67 9.90
N SER A 311 17.12 -7.72 10.82
CA SER A 311 16.52 -6.41 10.54
C SER A 311 17.43 -5.32 11.14
N VAL A 312 17.86 -4.38 10.29
CA VAL A 312 18.75 -3.29 10.70
C VAL A 312 18.05 -1.96 10.49
N PRO A 313 17.85 -1.15 11.53
CA PRO A 313 17.31 0.20 11.42
C PRO A 313 18.41 1.19 11.05
N GLN A 314 18.07 2.20 10.24
CA GLN A 314 18.87 3.38 9.97
C GLN A 314 18.00 4.61 10.17
N THR A 315 18.40 5.47 11.10
CA THR A 315 17.71 6.71 11.38
C THR A 315 18.38 7.88 10.68
N LEU A 316 17.58 8.70 10.01
CA LEU A 316 17.97 10.00 9.47
C LEU A 316 17.12 11.09 10.11
N THR A 317 17.71 12.24 10.40
CA THR A 317 16.97 13.41 10.87
C THR A 317 16.70 14.33 9.68
N VAL A 318 15.43 14.70 9.47
CA VAL A 318 15.08 15.68 8.44
C VAL A 318 15.52 17.06 8.92
N ARG A 319 16.18 17.80 8.02
CA ARG A 319 16.60 19.19 8.28
C ARG A 319 16.02 20.13 7.24
N ARG A 320 15.79 21.37 7.63
CA ARG A 320 15.52 22.44 6.68
C ARG A 320 16.73 22.69 5.81
N ALA A 321 16.47 23.04 4.54
CA ALA A 321 17.52 23.59 3.70
C ALA A 321 18.14 24.84 4.34
N PHE A 322 19.44 24.98 4.22
CA PHE A 322 20.16 26.17 4.73
C PHE A 322 19.57 27.47 4.21
N ILE A 323 19.28 27.53 2.92
CA ILE A 323 18.44 28.55 2.29
C ILE A 323 17.28 27.80 1.66
N SER A 324 16.08 27.97 2.16
CA SER A 324 14.89 27.38 1.56
C SER A 324 14.46 28.18 0.35
N GLY A 325 14.10 27.49 -0.73
CA GLY A 325 13.49 28.05 -1.91
C GLY A 325 12.11 27.46 -2.15
N GLN A 326 11.15 28.25 -2.53
CA GLN A 326 9.80 27.81 -2.90
C GLN A 326 9.45 28.38 -4.28
N ILE A 327 8.93 27.54 -5.15
CA ILE A 327 8.44 27.93 -6.47
C ILE A 327 6.91 28.04 -6.38
N SER A 328 6.39 29.19 -6.79
CA SER A 328 4.96 29.43 -6.96
C SER A 328 4.66 29.73 -8.44
N ILE A 329 3.62 29.13 -8.98
CA ILE A 329 3.14 29.32 -10.36
C ILE A 329 1.69 29.76 -10.31
N ASP A 330 1.39 30.94 -10.87
CA ASP A 330 0.06 31.57 -10.83
C ASP A 330 -0.55 31.59 -9.42
N GLY A 331 0.31 31.82 -8.41
CA GLY A 331 -0.06 31.84 -6.99
C GLY A 331 -0.26 30.46 -6.36
N GLN A 332 -0.07 29.37 -7.11
CA GLN A 332 -0.16 28.00 -6.58
C GLN A 332 1.23 27.49 -6.21
N THR A 333 1.31 26.78 -5.11
CA THR A 333 2.53 26.10 -4.64
C THR A 333 2.29 24.59 -4.59
N GLY A 334 3.33 23.79 -4.80
CA GLY A 334 3.24 22.33 -4.75
C GLY A 334 4.21 21.67 -5.72
N LYS A 335 4.34 20.35 -5.61
CA LYS A 335 5.21 19.57 -6.51
C LYS A 335 4.64 19.52 -7.93
N ASN A 336 3.32 19.41 -8.07
CA ASN A 336 2.62 19.33 -9.34
C ASN A 336 1.60 20.46 -9.45
N ILE A 337 1.75 21.32 -10.43
CA ILE A 337 0.87 22.48 -10.65
C ILE A 337 0.25 22.36 -12.04
N SER A 338 -1.07 22.45 -12.14
CA SER A 338 -1.78 22.33 -13.41
C SER A 338 -1.94 23.69 -14.09
N VAL A 339 -1.56 23.77 -15.38
CA VAL A 339 -1.66 24.98 -16.20
C VAL A 339 -2.30 24.63 -17.56
N PRO A 340 -3.15 25.48 -18.13
CA PRO A 340 -3.66 25.27 -19.48
C PRO A 340 -2.54 25.32 -20.53
N ALA A 341 -2.63 24.47 -21.56
CA ALA A 341 -1.71 24.54 -22.70
C ALA A 341 -1.93 25.84 -23.51
N GLY A 342 -0.86 26.50 -23.92
CA GLY A 342 -0.90 27.75 -24.68
C GLY A 342 -1.19 29.00 -23.85
N SER A 343 -0.97 28.94 -22.54
CA SER A 343 -1.15 30.09 -21.64
C SER A 343 0.17 30.73 -21.24
N ASP A 344 0.09 32.01 -20.85
CA ASP A 344 1.17 32.73 -20.19
C ASP A 344 1.17 32.35 -18.71
N VAL A 345 2.35 32.07 -18.16
CA VAL A 345 2.58 31.59 -16.81
C VAL A 345 3.38 32.61 -16.01
N GLN A 346 2.90 32.99 -14.85
CA GLN A 346 3.60 33.85 -13.90
C GLN A 346 4.19 33.03 -12.77
N GLY A 347 5.50 33.07 -12.64
CA GLY A 347 6.21 32.35 -11.58
C GLY A 347 6.86 33.32 -10.59
N VAL A 348 6.99 32.85 -9.35
CA VAL A 348 7.73 33.54 -8.30
C VAL A 348 8.58 32.51 -7.54
N VAL A 349 9.87 32.78 -7.43
CA VAL A 349 10.74 32.09 -6.48
C VAL A 349 10.79 32.91 -5.20
N THR A 350 10.39 32.31 -4.08
CA THR A 350 10.58 32.87 -2.74
C THR A 350 11.72 32.14 -2.07
N TRP A 351 12.63 32.86 -1.42
CA TRP A 351 13.76 32.28 -0.71
C TRP A 351 13.85 32.82 0.72
N THR A 352 14.42 32.02 1.64
CA THR A 352 14.61 32.38 3.06
C THR A 352 15.90 31.78 3.58
N ASN A 353 16.73 32.58 4.24
CA ASN A 353 17.90 32.10 4.97
C ASN A 353 17.47 31.55 6.33
N ASN A 354 17.58 30.26 6.52
CA ASN A 354 17.21 29.57 7.78
C ASN A 354 18.38 29.44 8.76
N LEU A 355 19.59 29.87 8.38
CA LEU A 355 20.76 29.84 9.25
C LEU A 355 20.73 30.97 10.29
N PRO A 356 21.37 30.76 11.44
CA PRO A 356 21.60 31.84 12.40
C PRO A 356 22.65 32.87 11.95
N ASP A 357 23.37 32.57 10.85
CA ASP A 357 24.46 33.36 10.28
C ASP A 357 24.06 33.95 8.93
N ALA A 358 24.75 35.03 8.54
CA ALA A 358 24.59 35.60 7.22
C ALA A 358 25.20 34.70 6.13
N VAL A 359 24.50 34.56 5.02
CA VAL A 359 25.01 33.87 3.81
C VAL A 359 25.38 34.90 2.77
N SER A 360 26.63 34.83 2.30
CA SER A 360 27.19 35.76 1.32
C SER A 360 27.19 35.14 -0.09
N ASN A 361 27.18 36.02 -1.11
CA ASN A 361 27.27 35.62 -2.53
C ASN A 361 26.20 34.56 -2.90
N VAL A 362 24.98 34.80 -2.48
CA VAL A 362 23.87 33.88 -2.81
C VAL A 362 23.56 33.98 -4.30
N GLN A 363 23.45 32.82 -4.92
CA GLN A 363 23.07 32.67 -6.32
C GLN A 363 21.92 31.68 -6.42
N LEU A 364 20.87 32.07 -7.12
CA LEU A 364 19.74 31.18 -7.45
C LEU A 364 19.78 30.87 -8.95
N SER A 365 19.55 29.63 -9.30
CA SER A 365 19.48 29.15 -10.69
C SER A 365 18.25 28.30 -10.86
N LEU A 366 17.27 28.78 -11.63
CA LEU A 366 16.05 28.06 -11.96
C LEU A 366 16.15 27.51 -13.37
N THR A 367 16.24 26.21 -13.52
CA THR A 367 16.22 25.52 -14.81
C THR A 367 14.80 25.14 -15.19
N LEU A 368 14.39 25.48 -16.44
CA LEU A 368 13.08 25.15 -16.99
C LEU A 368 13.29 24.19 -18.16
N LYS A 369 12.70 22.96 -18.07
CA LYS A 369 12.83 21.94 -19.13
C LYS A 369 11.50 21.29 -19.42
N GLY A 370 11.12 21.23 -20.69
CA GLY A 370 9.92 20.53 -21.13
C GLY A 370 9.66 20.74 -22.60
N PRO A 371 9.02 19.79 -23.28
CA PRO A 371 8.80 19.86 -24.74
C PRO A 371 7.78 20.94 -25.15
N THR A 372 7.03 21.43 -24.18
CA THR A 372 5.96 22.44 -24.40
C THR A 372 6.32 23.81 -23.82
N LEU A 373 7.56 24.03 -23.39
CA LEU A 373 8.07 25.33 -23.00
C LEU A 373 8.39 26.17 -24.25
N ASP A 374 7.86 27.36 -24.32
CA ASP A 374 8.36 28.36 -25.26
C ASP A 374 9.60 29.05 -24.66
N THR A 375 10.77 28.55 -25.03
CA THR A 375 12.04 29.04 -24.49
C THR A 375 12.34 30.50 -24.88
N SER A 376 11.68 31.02 -25.91
CA SER A 376 11.84 32.42 -26.36
C SER A 376 11.06 33.40 -25.50
N SER A 377 10.05 32.92 -24.79
CA SER A 377 9.18 33.72 -23.92
C SER A 377 9.69 33.88 -22.50
N VAL A 378 10.73 33.10 -22.12
CA VAL A 378 11.24 33.10 -20.74
C VAL A 378 11.89 34.42 -20.39
N THR A 379 11.36 35.10 -19.37
CA THR A 379 11.86 36.39 -18.89
C THR A 379 11.86 36.48 -17.37
N SER A 380 12.72 37.31 -16.84
CA SER A 380 12.69 37.74 -15.42
C SER A 380 13.12 39.19 -15.34
N PRO A 381 12.43 40.05 -14.55
CA PRO A 381 12.79 41.46 -14.40
C PRO A 381 14.17 41.67 -13.76
N THR A 382 14.58 40.79 -12.86
CA THR A 382 15.81 40.91 -12.07
C THR A 382 16.74 39.72 -12.28
N GLY A 383 16.43 38.80 -13.21
CA GLY A 383 17.25 37.65 -13.51
C GLY A 383 17.79 37.66 -14.91
N PHE A 384 18.82 36.91 -15.18
CA PHE A 384 19.39 36.70 -16.50
C PHE A 384 19.05 35.30 -17.02
N TYR A 385 18.30 35.25 -18.15
CA TYR A 385 17.99 33.97 -18.79
C TYR A 385 19.14 33.51 -19.70
N GLN A 386 19.66 32.33 -19.41
CA GLN A 386 20.68 31.65 -20.20
C GLN A 386 20.04 30.58 -21.09
N SER A 387 19.89 30.85 -22.36
CA SER A 387 19.24 29.94 -23.32
C SER A 387 20.01 28.64 -23.54
N SER A 388 21.35 28.64 -23.35
CA SER A 388 22.20 27.47 -23.55
C SER A 388 21.91 26.31 -22.59
N ASN A 389 21.46 26.59 -21.37
CA ASN A 389 21.11 25.61 -20.33
C ASN A 389 19.66 25.74 -19.85
N SER A 390 18.88 26.61 -20.51
CA SER A 390 17.48 26.90 -20.19
C SER A 390 17.28 27.27 -18.70
N SER A 391 18.15 28.14 -18.17
CA SER A 391 18.06 28.59 -16.79
C SER A 391 17.99 30.09 -16.61
N ILE A 392 17.25 30.53 -15.61
CA ILE A 392 17.25 31.90 -15.11
C ILE A 392 18.21 31.95 -13.93
N VAL A 393 19.16 32.88 -13.95
CA VAL A 393 20.13 33.07 -12.88
C VAL A 393 19.91 34.43 -12.24
N TRP A 394 19.82 34.42 -10.90
CA TRP A 394 19.83 35.61 -10.06
C TRP A 394 21.07 35.58 -9.19
N SER A 395 21.81 36.66 -9.20
CA SER A 395 23.03 36.84 -8.39
C SER A 395 23.09 38.27 -7.85
N LYS A 396 24.10 38.51 -7.04
CA LYS A 396 24.35 39.85 -6.48
C LYS A 396 24.50 40.95 -7.50
N ASP A 397 24.84 40.59 -8.75
CA ASP A 397 25.05 41.58 -9.83
C ASP A 397 23.73 42.15 -10.38
N GLN A 398 22.63 41.37 -10.24
CA GLN A 398 21.28 41.75 -10.62
C GLN A 398 20.42 42.14 -9.43
N GLU A 399 20.66 41.48 -8.27
CA GLU A 399 19.88 41.63 -7.06
C GLU A 399 20.82 41.84 -5.86
N GLY A 400 21.04 43.11 -5.45
CA GLY A 400 22.01 43.51 -4.43
C GLY A 400 21.82 42.83 -3.10
N ASP A 401 20.57 42.48 -2.75
CA ASP A 401 20.23 41.77 -1.50
C ASP A 401 20.86 40.35 -1.42
N LEU A 402 21.23 39.76 -2.54
CA LEU A 402 21.89 38.46 -2.61
C LEU A 402 23.40 38.53 -2.31
N GLN A 403 23.98 39.73 -2.17
CA GLN A 403 25.38 39.89 -1.78
C GLN A 403 25.63 39.40 -0.35
N SER A 404 24.67 39.67 0.56
CA SER A 404 24.73 39.23 1.96
C SER A 404 23.32 39.14 2.54
N VAL A 405 22.86 37.90 2.74
CA VAL A 405 21.53 37.60 3.28
C VAL A 405 21.61 37.38 4.77
N PRO A 406 21.06 38.26 5.59
CA PRO A 406 21.10 38.11 7.04
C PRO A 406 20.27 36.90 7.53
N PRO A 407 20.45 36.47 8.79
CA PRO A 407 19.59 35.46 9.42
C PRO A 407 18.12 35.81 9.29
N GLY A 408 17.29 34.83 8.81
CA GLY A 408 15.86 35.06 8.58
C GLY A 408 15.54 35.98 7.38
N GLY A 409 16.54 36.43 6.62
CA GLY A 409 16.36 37.26 5.42
C GLY A 409 15.57 36.50 4.35
N THR A 410 14.60 37.16 3.72
CA THR A 410 13.75 36.59 2.67
C THR A 410 13.67 37.51 1.47
N GLY A 411 13.35 36.94 0.30
CA GLY A 411 13.09 37.71 -0.89
C GLY A 411 12.26 36.96 -1.91
N THR A 412 11.82 37.67 -2.94
CA THR A 412 10.99 37.15 -4.03
C THR A 412 11.57 37.52 -5.38
N LEU A 413 11.64 36.57 -6.28
CA LEU A 413 12.22 36.72 -7.62
C LEU A 413 11.19 36.30 -8.66
N PRO A 414 10.55 37.28 -9.32
CA PRO A 414 9.52 37.00 -10.33
C PRO A 414 10.15 36.53 -11.63
N PHE A 415 9.43 35.65 -12.33
CA PHE A 415 9.73 35.21 -13.70
C PHE A 415 8.44 34.91 -14.46
N SER A 416 8.52 34.85 -15.77
CA SER A 416 7.39 34.45 -16.60
C SER A 416 7.85 33.70 -17.85
N PHE A 417 6.96 32.92 -18.39
CA PHE A 417 7.13 32.23 -19.66
C PHE A 417 5.76 31.83 -20.23
N SER A 418 5.71 31.43 -21.50
CA SER A 418 4.51 30.92 -22.13
C SER A 418 4.65 29.42 -22.40
N THR A 419 3.54 28.71 -22.33
CA THR A 419 3.47 27.31 -22.76
C THR A 419 3.05 27.25 -24.22
N LEU A 420 3.62 26.34 -25.00
CA LEU A 420 3.20 26.14 -26.37
C LEU A 420 1.76 25.62 -26.45
N PRO A 421 0.93 26.10 -27.39
CA PRO A 421 -0.38 25.54 -27.66
C PRO A 421 -0.27 24.03 -28.01
N ALA A 422 -1.28 23.26 -27.66
CA ALA A 422 -1.35 21.86 -28.04
C ALA A 422 -1.35 21.72 -29.58
N GLY A 423 -0.44 20.88 -30.10
CA GLY A 423 -0.25 20.73 -31.54
C GLY A 423 0.64 21.80 -32.18
N ALA A 424 1.27 22.69 -31.43
CA ALA A 424 2.30 23.58 -31.93
C ALA A 424 3.39 22.77 -32.66
N ASN A 425 3.87 23.31 -33.77
CA ASN A 425 4.87 22.65 -34.63
C ASN A 425 4.46 21.25 -35.15
N GLY A 426 3.14 20.97 -35.22
CA GLY A 426 2.61 19.69 -35.72
C GLY A 426 2.77 18.50 -34.77
N THR A 427 3.23 18.71 -33.55
CA THR A 427 3.45 17.62 -32.58
C THR A 427 2.46 17.72 -31.43
N LEU A 428 1.75 16.62 -31.15
CA LEU A 428 0.95 16.44 -29.95
C LEU A 428 1.75 15.61 -28.94
N TYR A 429 2.06 16.23 -27.81
CA TYR A 429 2.71 15.52 -26.70
C TYR A 429 1.65 14.87 -25.80
N SER A 430 1.87 13.63 -25.42
CA SER A 430 1.03 12.95 -24.43
C SER A 430 1.54 13.27 -23.04
N ASN A 431 0.64 13.68 -22.14
CA ASN A 431 0.95 14.07 -20.76
C ASN A 431 2.12 15.07 -20.67
N PRO A 432 2.03 16.22 -21.34
CA PRO A 432 3.14 17.18 -21.40
C PRO A 432 3.37 17.85 -20.06
N ALA A 433 4.65 17.90 -19.64
CA ALA A 433 5.07 18.55 -18.42
C ALA A 433 6.27 19.46 -18.67
N ILE A 434 6.47 20.44 -17.77
CA ILE A 434 7.64 21.30 -17.69
C ILE A 434 8.22 21.17 -16.29
N ASP A 435 9.46 20.72 -16.21
CA ASP A 435 10.20 20.56 -14.94
C ASP A 435 10.88 21.88 -14.59
N LEU A 436 10.69 22.33 -13.36
CA LEU A 436 11.30 23.48 -12.74
C LEU A 436 12.25 23.00 -11.65
N ASN A 437 13.56 23.23 -11.81
CA ASN A 437 14.56 22.86 -10.84
C ASN A 437 15.32 24.10 -10.38
N LEU A 438 15.13 24.46 -9.12
CA LEU A 438 15.79 25.58 -8.46
C LEU A 438 16.99 25.05 -7.68
N THR A 439 18.14 25.64 -7.92
CA THR A 439 19.36 25.44 -7.11
C THR A 439 19.74 26.77 -6.49
N ILE A 440 20.01 26.77 -5.19
CA ILE A 440 20.44 27.93 -4.43
C ILE A 440 21.82 27.61 -3.86
N THR A 441 22.80 28.47 -4.09
CA THR A 441 24.16 28.34 -3.57
C THR A 441 24.58 29.60 -2.85
N GLY A 442 25.48 29.49 -1.90
CA GLY A 442 26.04 30.65 -1.19
C GLY A 442 27.23 30.24 -0.33
N THR A 443 27.79 31.19 0.38
CA THR A 443 28.93 30.97 1.27
C THR A 443 28.62 31.51 2.66
N ARG A 444 28.79 30.70 3.70
CA ARG A 444 28.72 31.13 5.11
C ARG A 444 30.09 31.10 5.74
N GLN A 445 30.25 31.81 6.83
CA GLN A 445 31.41 31.61 7.71
C GLN A 445 31.11 30.48 8.67
N GLY A 446 31.89 29.38 8.61
CA GLY A 446 31.76 28.28 9.56
C GLY A 446 32.19 28.69 10.97
N GLU A 447 31.94 27.87 11.96
CA GLU A 447 32.27 28.09 13.37
C GLU A 447 33.76 28.36 13.59
N THR A 448 34.64 27.88 12.70
CA THR A 448 36.07 28.09 12.72
C THR A 448 36.54 29.34 11.97
N GLY A 449 35.60 30.14 11.43
CA GLY A 449 35.88 31.31 10.61
C GLY A 449 36.33 30.97 9.17
N VAL A 450 36.27 29.70 8.76
CA VAL A 450 36.56 29.25 7.40
C VAL A 450 35.30 29.35 6.55
N PRO A 451 35.37 29.92 5.32
CA PRO A 451 34.21 29.97 4.43
C PRO A 451 33.74 28.55 4.03
N GLU A 452 32.45 28.28 4.19
CA GLU A 452 31.82 27.03 3.77
C GLU A 452 30.78 27.31 2.70
N ASN A 453 30.81 26.52 1.62
CA ASN A 453 29.77 26.59 0.59
C ASN A 453 28.50 25.87 1.08
N VAL A 454 27.38 26.55 0.99
CA VAL A 454 26.06 26.01 1.28
C VAL A 454 25.27 25.89 0.00
N SER A 455 24.48 24.83 -0.13
CA SER A 455 23.66 24.57 -1.31
C SER A 455 22.32 23.98 -0.88
N SER A 456 21.27 24.35 -1.58
CA SER A 456 19.96 23.74 -1.46
C SER A 456 19.24 23.70 -2.80
N ALA A 457 18.23 22.85 -2.90
CA ALA A 457 17.44 22.67 -4.11
C ALA A 457 15.95 22.64 -3.78
N ALA A 458 15.13 23.06 -4.75
CA ALA A 458 13.69 22.89 -4.75
C ALA A 458 13.23 22.57 -6.17
N SER A 459 12.17 21.81 -6.31
CA SER A 459 11.62 21.44 -7.61
C SER A 459 10.09 21.57 -7.64
N ALA A 460 9.57 21.86 -8.81
CA ALA A 460 8.16 21.80 -9.13
C ALA A 460 7.98 21.28 -10.56
N GLN A 461 6.86 20.68 -10.85
CA GLN A 461 6.50 20.24 -12.19
C GLN A 461 5.18 20.89 -12.60
N ILE A 462 5.18 21.48 -13.77
CA ILE A 462 3.97 22.03 -14.38
C ILE A 462 3.39 20.97 -15.28
N LEU A 463 2.15 20.57 -15.00
CA LEU A 463 1.39 19.62 -15.79
C LEU A 463 0.43 20.38 -16.70
N LEU A 464 0.55 20.21 -18.02
CA LEU A 464 -0.34 20.90 -18.94
C LEU A 464 -1.64 20.13 -19.13
N SER A 465 -2.76 20.81 -18.90
CA SER A 465 -4.08 20.22 -19.10
C SER A 465 -4.38 20.07 -20.60
N SER A 466 -5.17 19.06 -20.92
CA SER A 466 -5.67 18.84 -22.26
C SER A 466 -6.66 19.93 -22.66
N VAL A 467 -6.74 20.22 -23.95
CA VAL A 467 -7.75 21.10 -24.50
C VAL A 467 -8.79 20.26 -25.23
N MET A 468 -10.04 20.35 -24.78
CA MET A 468 -11.19 19.82 -25.51
C MET A 468 -11.83 20.90 -26.37
N THR A 469 -12.38 20.51 -27.51
CA THR A 469 -13.31 21.35 -28.25
C THR A 469 -14.62 20.63 -28.46
N LEU A 470 -15.70 21.36 -28.51
CA LEU A 470 -17.01 20.86 -28.84
C LEU A 470 -17.55 21.67 -30.03
N GLN A 471 -18.02 20.98 -31.06
CA GLN A 471 -18.77 21.55 -32.15
C GLN A 471 -20.19 20.99 -32.11
N SER A 472 -21.20 21.86 -32.25
CA SER A 472 -22.62 21.52 -32.36
C SER A 472 -23.15 22.06 -33.66
N GLN A 473 -23.60 21.17 -34.53
CA GLN A 473 -24.04 21.51 -35.89
C GLN A 473 -25.44 20.97 -36.14
N ALA A 474 -26.27 21.77 -36.83
CA ALA A 474 -27.59 21.34 -37.32
C ALA A 474 -27.54 21.12 -38.83
N LEU A 475 -28.19 20.09 -39.33
CA LEU A 475 -28.29 19.72 -40.74
C LEU A 475 -29.75 19.37 -41.07
N HIS A 476 -30.21 19.67 -42.29
CA HIS A 476 -31.51 19.27 -42.79
C HIS A 476 -31.39 18.48 -44.10
N PHE A 477 -30.63 18.98 -45.05
CA PHE A 477 -30.49 18.39 -46.40
C PHE A 477 -29.51 17.24 -46.44
N THR A 478 -28.53 17.28 -45.56
CA THR A 478 -27.52 16.22 -45.38
C THR A 478 -27.56 15.71 -43.94
N GLY A 479 -26.72 14.71 -43.63
CA GLY A 479 -26.54 14.20 -42.28
C GLY A 479 -27.01 12.77 -42.07
N PRO A 480 -26.94 12.27 -40.83
CA PRO A 480 -27.15 10.87 -40.52
C PRO A 480 -28.63 10.43 -40.46
N PHE A 481 -29.57 11.38 -40.43
CA PHE A 481 -31.02 11.13 -40.44
C PHE A 481 -31.67 11.71 -41.66
N SER A 482 -32.73 11.04 -42.18
CA SER A 482 -33.60 11.60 -43.19
C SER A 482 -34.52 12.63 -42.49
N ASN A 483 -34.28 13.91 -42.80
CA ASN A 483 -35.10 14.99 -42.27
C ASN A 483 -36.29 15.28 -43.19
N THR A 484 -37.36 15.80 -42.63
CA THR A 484 -38.62 16.08 -43.32
C THR A 484 -39.15 17.44 -42.89
N GLY A 485 -40.12 17.95 -43.65
CA GLY A 485 -40.77 19.22 -43.37
C GLY A 485 -40.33 20.36 -44.30
N PRO A 486 -41.01 21.50 -44.26
CA PRO A 486 -40.75 22.61 -45.13
C PRO A 486 -39.44 23.35 -44.79
N MET A 487 -38.69 23.76 -45.83
CA MET A 487 -37.56 24.66 -45.73
C MET A 487 -37.70 25.78 -46.74
N PRO A 488 -37.92 27.03 -46.29
CA PRO A 488 -37.93 27.54 -44.89
C PRO A 488 -38.99 26.94 -44.00
N PRO A 489 -38.78 26.93 -42.64
CA PRO A 489 -39.78 26.41 -41.68
C PRO A 489 -41.05 27.27 -41.70
N VAL A 490 -42.22 26.62 -41.62
CA VAL A 490 -43.53 27.27 -41.67
C VAL A 490 -44.23 27.19 -40.29
N PRO A 491 -44.79 28.29 -39.77
CA PRO A 491 -45.55 28.25 -38.51
C PRO A 491 -46.62 27.16 -38.49
N GLY A 492 -46.66 26.37 -37.40
CA GLY A 492 -47.59 25.27 -37.25
C GLY A 492 -47.26 24.00 -38.02
N GLN A 493 -46.18 23.96 -38.79
CA GLN A 493 -45.70 22.75 -39.47
C GLN A 493 -44.35 22.28 -38.89
N SER A 494 -44.24 20.99 -38.67
CA SER A 494 -43.05 20.39 -38.11
C SER A 494 -41.95 20.25 -39.17
N THR A 495 -40.70 20.69 -38.85
CA THR A 495 -39.50 20.47 -39.64
C THR A 495 -38.46 19.77 -38.79
N SER A 496 -37.90 18.64 -39.26
CA SER A 496 -36.90 17.91 -38.54
C SER A 496 -35.47 18.30 -38.92
N TYR A 497 -34.53 18.15 -37.96
CA TYR A 497 -33.12 18.48 -38.11
C TYR A 497 -32.27 17.41 -37.45
N SER A 498 -31.15 17.08 -38.09
CA SER A 498 -30.08 16.27 -37.48
C SER A 498 -29.16 17.19 -36.69
N ILE A 499 -28.97 16.94 -35.43
CA ILE A 499 -27.95 17.60 -34.61
C ILE A 499 -26.74 16.67 -34.53
N VAL A 500 -25.57 17.23 -34.86
CA VAL A 500 -24.28 16.52 -34.82
C VAL A 500 -23.38 17.18 -33.81
N TRP A 501 -22.98 16.41 -32.80
CA TRP A 501 -21.96 16.82 -31.84
C TRP A 501 -20.62 16.19 -32.23
N THR A 502 -19.56 17.00 -32.26
CA THR A 502 -18.20 16.53 -32.50
C THR A 502 -17.31 17.05 -31.40
N VAL A 503 -16.61 16.13 -30.74
CA VAL A 503 -15.66 16.43 -29.67
C VAL A 503 -14.26 16.02 -30.10
N THR A 504 -13.31 16.95 -29.90
CA THR A 504 -11.88 16.68 -30.05
C THR A 504 -11.17 16.82 -28.71
N ASN A 505 -9.99 16.21 -28.59
CA ASN A 505 -9.19 16.22 -27.36
C ASN A 505 -7.70 16.14 -27.72
N THR A 506 -6.87 16.99 -27.12
CA THR A 506 -5.46 17.09 -27.48
C THR A 506 -4.57 16.07 -26.74
N SER A 507 -4.06 16.41 -25.56
CA SER A 507 -2.80 15.84 -25.01
C SER A 507 -2.98 14.72 -24.01
N ASN A 508 -4.05 14.73 -23.21
CA ASN A 508 -4.24 13.80 -22.10
C ASN A 508 -5.52 12.98 -22.26
N THR A 509 -5.64 11.87 -21.56
CA THR A 509 -6.91 11.14 -21.52
C THR A 509 -7.89 11.85 -20.61
N ILE A 510 -9.07 12.16 -21.13
CA ILE A 510 -10.19 12.75 -20.37
C ILE A 510 -11.13 11.63 -19.95
N ALA A 511 -11.36 11.50 -18.65
CA ALA A 511 -12.26 10.52 -18.07
C ALA A 511 -13.68 11.07 -17.90
N ASN A 512 -14.67 10.17 -17.96
CA ASN A 512 -16.08 10.47 -17.67
C ASN A 512 -16.63 11.65 -18.49
N ALA A 513 -16.19 11.77 -19.73
CA ALA A 513 -16.59 12.87 -20.58
C ALA A 513 -18.08 12.78 -20.98
N SER A 514 -18.78 13.91 -20.88
CA SER A 514 -20.17 14.01 -21.28
C SER A 514 -20.49 15.36 -21.91
N VAL A 515 -21.39 15.36 -22.90
CA VAL A 515 -21.97 16.56 -23.52
C VAL A 515 -23.41 16.70 -23.09
N SER A 516 -23.85 17.92 -22.82
CA SER A 516 -25.26 18.21 -22.52
C SER A 516 -25.77 19.48 -23.20
N ALA A 517 -27.02 19.47 -23.60
CA ALA A 517 -27.77 20.64 -24.04
C ALA A 517 -29.27 20.46 -23.76
N THR A 518 -30.00 21.56 -23.58
CA THR A 518 -31.47 21.55 -23.39
C THR A 518 -32.20 21.89 -24.68
N LEU A 519 -33.35 21.30 -24.89
CA LEU A 519 -34.23 21.60 -26.00
C LEU A 519 -35.20 22.73 -25.64
N PRO A 520 -35.35 23.78 -26.46
CA PRO A 520 -36.41 24.78 -26.31
C PRO A 520 -37.79 24.16 -26.33
N SER A 521 -38.80 24.81 -25.74
CA SER A 521 -40.19 24.28 -25.63
C SER A 521 -40.84 23.95 -26.98
N TYR A 522 -40.42 24.63 -28.04
CA TYR A 522 -40.91 24.45 -29.41
C TYR A 522 -40.12 23.42 -30.24
N VAL A 523 -39.17 22.72 -29.61
CA VAL A 523 -38.39 21.62 -30.20
C VAL A 523 -38.64 20.33 -29.48
N SER A 524 -38.94 19.26 -30.18
CA SER A 524 -39.13 17.91 -29.64
C SER A 524 -37.97 16.99 -30.01
N PHE A 525 -37.59 16.11 -29.11
CA PHE A 525 -36.64 15.05 -29.40
C PHE A 525 -37.30 13.95 -30.22
N VAL A 526 -36.71 13.54 -31.34
CA VAL A 526 -37.23 12.50 -32.22
C VAL A 526 -36.53 11.15 -31.94
N GLY A 527 -35.22 11.16 -31.88
CA GLY A 527 -34.43 9.96 -31.68
C GLY A 527 -32.92 10.20 -31.78
N ALA A 528 -32.13 9.20 -31.49
CA ALA A 528 -30.66 9.22 -31.61
C ALA A 528 -30.18 7.99 -32.40
N SER A 529 -28.97 8.08 -32.95
CA SER A 529 -28.32 6.93 -33.59
C SER A 529 -28.14 5.77 -32.59
N ALA A 530 -28.44 4.56 -33.03
CA ALA A 530 -28.30 3.38 -32.18
C ALA A 530 -26.86 3.25 -31.63
N GLY A 531 -26.75 2.97 -30.34
CA GLY A 531 -25.44 2.81 -29.69
C GLY A 531 -24.66 4.11 -29.47
N SER A 532 -25.23 5.28 -29.73
CA SER A 532 -24.55 6.60 -29.61
C SER A 532 -24.25 7.01 -28.16
N GLY A 533 -24.89 6.40 -27.15
CA GLY A 533 -24.78 6.83 -25.76
C GLY A 533 -25.54 8.12 -25.44
N ILE A 534 -26.45 8.56 -26.35
CA ILE A 534 -27.32 9.70 -26.14
C ILE A 534 -28.57 9.29 -25.37
N VAL A 535 -28.89 10.07 -24.34
CA VAL A 535 -30.09 9.92 -23.50
C VAL A 535 -30.80 11.27 -23.46
N TYR A 536 -32.15 11.24 -23.61
CA TYR A 536 -33.01 12.40 -23.45
C TYR A 536 -33.83 12.26 -22.18
N ASP A 537 -33.79 13.27 -21.32
CA ASP A 537 -34.67 13.41 -20.17
C ASP A 537 -35.83 14.35 -20.50
N PRO A 538 -37.09 13.84 -20.62
CA PRO A 538 -38.26 14.66 -20.93
C PRO A 538 -38.63 15.70 -19.86
N LYS A 539 -38.26 15.48 -18.60
CA LYS A 539 -38.59 16.39 -17.49
C LYS A 539 -37.74 17.66 -17.54
N SER A 540 -36.46 17.50 -17.67
CA SER A 540 -35.50 18.63 -17.82
C SER A 540 -35.32 19.09 -19.26
N ARG A 541 -35.87 18.35 -20.22
CA ARG A 541 -35.70 18.55 -21.66
C ARG A 541 -34.21 18.55 -22.08
N THR A 542 -33.40 17.80 -21.37
CA THR A 542 -31.96 17.74 -21.57
C THR A 542 -31.57 16.51 -22.39
N VAL A 543 -30.79 16.73 -23.43
CA VAL A 543 -30.09 15.70 -24.18
C VAL A 543 -28.69 15.56 -23.59
N THR A 544 -28.30 14.37 -23.18
CA THR A 544 -26.98 14.06 -22.64
C THR A 544 -26.33 12.96 -23.46
N TRP A 545 -25.07 13.18 -23.85
CA TRP A 545 -24.23 12.19 -24.50
C TRP A 545 -23.11 11.78 -23.56
N THR A 546 -23.09 10.54 -23.10
CA THR A 546 -22.04 9.98 -22.26
C THR A 546 -21.04 9.23 -23.13
N MET A 547 -19.78 9.73 -23.16
CA MET A 547 -18.71 9.20 -24.00
C MET A 547 -17.76 8.26 -23.28
N GLY A 548 -17.73 8.30 -21.93
CA GLY A 548 -16.69 7.65 -21.14
C GLY A 548 -15.34 8.34 -21.34
N ASP A 549 -14.29 7.55 -21.51
CA ASP A 549 -12.93 8.07 -21.70
C ASP A 549 -12.71 8.56 -23.15
N ILE A 550 -12.13 9.73 -23.28
CA ILE A 550 -11.62 10.27 -24.53
C ILE A 550 -10.09 10.22 -24.48
N LYS A 551 -9.50 9.42 -25.34
CA LYS A 551 -8.03 9.32 -25.45
C LYS A 551 -7.41 10.61 -26.00
N ALA A 552 -6.14 10.82 -25.69
CA ALA A 552 -5.33 11.86 -26.30
C ALA A 552 -5.34 11.76 -27.84
N GLY A 553 -5.30 12.89 -28.52
CA GLY A 553 -5.21 12.96 -29.98
C GLY A 553 -6.53 12.76 -30.72
N ALA A 554 -7.67 12.65 -30.02
CA ALA A 554 -8.98 12.53 -30.68
C ALA A 554 -9.32 13.75 -31.53
N GLY A 555 -9.54 13.55 -32.81
CA GLY A 555 -9.75 14.64 -33.83
C GLY A 555 -8.47 15.17 -34.43
N PHE A 556 -7.29 14.65 -34.05
CA PHE A 556 -5.98 15.04 -34.59
C PHE A 556 -5.21 13.82 -35.15
N THR A 557 -4.76 12.95 -34.24
CA THR A 557 -4.03 11.73 -34.61
C THR A 557 -4.92 10.49 -34.59
N ALA A 558 -6.13 10.62 -34.05
CA ALA A 558 -7.18 9.62 -34.02
C ALA A 558 -8.52 10.25 -34.44
N PRO A 559 -9.54 9.48 -34.84
CA PRO A 559 -10.85 10.01 -35.17
C PRO A 559 -11.46 10.80 -34.00
N SER A 560 -12.14 11.91 -34.34
CA SER A 560 -12.95 12.67 -33.38
C SER A 560 -14.10 11.79 -32.82
N ARG A 561 -14.60 12.16 -31.66
CA ARG A 561 -15.81 11.51 -31.11
C ARG A 561 -17.02 12.26 -31.66
N THR A 562 -17.97 11.53 -32.24
CA THR A 562 -19.18 12.10 -32.82
C THR A 562 -20.42 11.38 -32.31
N ALA A 563 -21.48 12.12 -32.09
CA ALA A 563 -22.81 11.56 -31.80
C ALA A 563 -23.88 12.42 -32.49
N ASN A 564 -24.98 11.75 -32.86
CA ASN A 564 -26.03 12.35 -33.67
C ASN A 564 -27.39 12.04 -33.06
N PHE A 565 -28.26 13.08 -33.09
CA PHE A 565 -29.67 12.94 -32.72
C PHE A 565 -30.55 13.78 -33.59
N GLN A 566 -31.80 13.42 -33.71
CA GLN A 566 -32.80 14.13 -34.50
C GLN A 566 -33.76 14.87 -33.60
N VAL A 567 -34.05 16.13 -33.99
CA VAL A 567 -35.06 16.98 -33.34
C VAL A 567 -36.09 17.45 -34.34
N SER A 568 -37.29 17.78 -33.88
CA SER A 568 -38.38 18.34 -34.68
C SER A 568 -38.76 19.71 -34.12
N LEU A 569 -38.64 20.72 -34.93
CA LEU A 569 -39.06 22.08 -34.67
C LEU A 569 -40.52 22.27 -35.07
N LEU A 570 -41.35 22.80 -34.20
CA LEU A 570 -42.72 23.28 -34.49
C LEU A 570 -42.74 24.79 -34.21
N PRO A 571 -42.45 25.62 -35.21
CA PRO A 571 -42.41 27.06 -35.00
C PRO A 571 -43.78 27.67 -34.83
N SER A 572 -43.87 28.74 -34.04
CA SER A 572 -45.08 29.55 -33.88
C SER A 572 -44.98 30.80 -34.77
N SER A 573 -46.12 31.48 -35.01
CA SER A 573 -46.18 32.73 -35.72
C SER A 573 -45.32 33.84 -35.11
N SER A 574 -45.04 33.79 -33.79
CA SER A 574 -44.17 34.76 -33.11
C SER A 574 -42.70 34.60 -33.46
N GLN A 575 -42.34 33.54 -34.16
CA GLN A 575 -40.95 33.25 -34.63
C GLN A 575 -40.79 33.60 -36.11
N SER A 576 -41.82 34.07 -36.79
CA SER A 576 -41.72 34.53 -38.19
C SER A 576 -40.60 35.54 -38.36
N GLY A 577 -39.79 35.39 -39.44
CA GLY A 577 -38.62 36.18 -39.73
C GLY A 577 -37.40 35.93 -38.86
N LYS A 578 -37.47 34.98 -37.95
CA LYS A 578 -36.34 34.58 -37.04
C LYS A 578 -35.78 33.22 -37.42
N ALA A 579 -34.54 32.97 -37.05
CA ALA A 579 -33.89 31.66 -37.12
C ALA A 579 -33.82 31.05 -35.68
N PRO A 580 -34.84 30.33 -35.24
CA PRO A 580 -34.89 29.81 -33.85
C PRO A 580 -33.77 28.82 -33.57
N ALA A 581 -33.31 28.82 -32.32
CA ALA A 581 -32.37 27.84 -31.83
C ALA A 581 -33.01 26.43 -31.74
N LEU A 582 -32.29 25.41 -32.14
CA LEU A 582 -32.72 24.01 -32.09
C LEU A 582 -32.35 23.33 -30.78
N THR A 583 -31.24 23.74 -30.14
CA THR A 583 -30.86 23.41 -28.79
C THR A 583 -30.34 24.65 -28.06
N SER A 584 -30.15 24.59 -26.76
CA SER A 584 -29.28 25.57 -26.07
C SER A 584 -27.83 25.43 -26.53
N ALA A 585 -26.96 26.36 -26.12
CA ALA A 585 -25.52 26.11 -26.15
C ALA A 585 -25.19 24.77 -25.51
N ALA A 586 -24.40 23.95 -26.19
CA ALA A 586 -23.95 22.65 -25.66
C ALA A 586 -22.69 22.83 -24.85
N SER A 587 -22.54 22.05 -23.79
CA SER A 587 -21.34 22.00 -22.97
C SER A 587 -20.80 20.57 -22.85
N VAL A 588 -19.49 20.43 -23.03
CA VAL A 588 -18.76 19.19 -22.73
C VAL A 588 -17.96 19.38 -21.45
N SER A 589 -17.91 18.37 -20.60
CA SER A 589 -17.07 18.32 -19.39
C SER A 589 -16.50 16.93 -19.19
N GLY A 590 -15.32 16.85 -18.55
CA GLY A 590 -14.67 15.61 -18.19
C GLY A 590 -13.45 15.88 -17.29
N GLN A 591 -12.89 14.86 -16.68
CA GLN A 591 -11.73 14.96 -15.81
C GLN A 591 -10.47 14.56 -16.56
N ASP A 592 -9.49 15.44 -16.61
CA ASP A 592 -8.16 15.16 -17.14
C ASP A 592 -7.43 14.17 -16.18
N ARG A 593 -7.07 12.98 -16.68
CA ARG A 593 -6.41 11.95 -15.85
C ARG A 593 -4.99 12.33 -15.45
N PHE A 594 -4.32 13.17 -16.22
CA PHE A 594 -2.94 13.57 -15.95
C PHE A 594 -2.88 14.70 -14.91
N THR A 595 -3.66 15.76 -15.12
CA THR A 595 -3.67 16.93 -14.22
C THR A 595 -4.67 16.81 -13.09
N GLN A 596 -5.57 15.81 -13.12
CA GLN A 596 -6.70 15.63 -12.21
C GLN A 596 -7.71 16.79 -12.20
N GLY A 597 -7.51 17.77 -13.08
CA GLY A 597 -8.38 18.92 -13.24
C GLY A 597 -9.62 18.62 -14.08
N GLN A 598 -10.65 19.45 -13.91
CA GLN A 598 -11.83 19.40 -14.78
C GLN A 598 -11.57 20.21 -16.06
N VAL A 599 -11.83 19.61 -17.21
CA VAL A 599 -11.74 20.28 -18.52
C VAL A 599 -13.14 20.46 -19.08
N THR A 600 -13.44 21.65 -19.60
CA THR A 600 -14.74 21.98 -20.16
C THR A 600 -14.58 22.74 -21.49
N ALA A 601 -15.55 22.54 -22.39
CA ALA A 601 -15.67 23.36 -23.59
C ALA A 601 -17.15 23.59 -23.90
N LYS A 602 -17.45 24.61 -24.68
CA LYS A 602 -18.83 24.98 -25.07
C LYS A 602 -18.90 25.14 -26.58
N ALA A 603 -20.06 24.86 -27.14
CA ALA A 603 -20.45 25.14 -28.49
C ALA A 603 -21.72 26.02 -28.51
N ASP A 604 -21.77 26.92 -29.43
CA ASP A 604 -22.95 27.79 -29.61
C ASP A 604 -24.20 26.96 -29.94
N ALA A 605 -25.36 27.53 -29.64
CA ALA A 605 -26.64 26.93 -29.94
C ALA A 605 -26.82 26.83 -31.47
N PRO A 606 -26.98 25.64 -32.05
CA PRO A 606 -27.31 25.52 -33.45
C PRO A 606 -28.72 26.05 -33.70
N THR A 607 -28.89 26.82 -34.74
CA THR A 607 -30.16 27.39 -35.16
C THR A 607 -30.62 26.79 -36.48
N THR A 608 -31.79 27.17 -36.94
CA THR A 608 -32.25 26.83 -38.29
C THR A 608 -31.43 27.46 -39.43
N GLN A 609 -30.44 28.30 -39.12
CA GLN A 609 -29.46 28.82 -40.04
C GLN A 609 -28.37 27.77 -40.28
N LEU A 610 -28.50 27.01 -41.37
CA LEU A 610 -27.68 25.80 -41.60
C LEU A 610 -26.47 26.12 -42.53
N SER A 611 -25.65 27.09 -42.15
CA SER A 611 -24.54 27.57 -42.98
C SER A 611 -23.55 26.49 -43.44
N ASN A 612 -23.49 25.37 -42.73
CA ASN A 612 -22.59 24.25 -43.03
C ASN A 612 -23.28 23.05 -43.72
N ASP A 613 -24.58 23.21 -44.10
CA ASP A 613 -25.31 22.16 -44.83
C ASP A 613 -25.29 22.47 -46.32
N PRO A 614 -24.69 21.66 -47.21
CA PRO A 614 -24.54 21.97 -48.62
C PRO A 614 -25.83 22.26 -49.38
N GLY A 615 -26.97 21.77 -48.93
CA GLY A 615 -28.28 22.05 -49.52
C GLY A 615 -28.92 23.37 -49.07
N PHE A 616 -28.28 24.11 -48.16
CA PHE A 616 -28.85 25.33 -47.57
C PHE A 616 -28.53 26.59 -48.40
N SER A 617 -29.51 27.43 -48.60
CA SER A 617 -29.37 28.73 -49.22
C SER A 617 -29.77 29.88 -48.29
N ALA A 618 -29.23 31.08 -48.53
CA ALA A 618 -29.54 32.25 -47.71
C ALA A 618 -31.07 32.52 -47.66
N GLY A 619 -31.58 32.75 -46.46
CA GLY A 619 -33.02 32.93 -46.17
C GLY A 619 -33.83 31.68 -45.82
N MET A 620 -33.33 30.47 -46.14
CA MET A 620 -34.04 29.22 -45.79
C MET A 620 -34.09 28.96 -44.29
N GLY A 621 -33.22 29.61 -43.49
CA GLY A 621 -33.21 29.43 -42.05
C GLY A 621 -34.25 30.24 -41.30
N GLN A 622 -34.92 31.19 -41.91
CA GLN A 622 -35.93 32.03 -41.27
C GLN A 622 -37.30 31.38 -41.35
N VAL A 623 -38.05 31.40 -40.27
CA VAL A 623 -39.44 30.97 -40.25
C VAL A 623 -40.24 31.89 -41.18
N THR A 624 -41.03 31.31 -42.08
CA THR A 624 -41.88 32.09 -43.00
C THR A 624 -42.86 33.00 -42.26
N GLN A 625 -43.33 34.06 -42.96
CA GLN A 625 -44.34 34.94 -42.39
C GLN A 625 -45.72 34.31 -42.39
#